data_62e12f56da2441af445510ec070c957b
#
_entry.id   62e12f56da2441af445510ec070c957b
#
_cell.length_a   1.000
_cell.length_b   1.000
_cell.length_c   1.000
_cell.angle_alpha   90.00
_cell.angle_beta   90.00
_cell.angle_gamma   90.00
#
_symmetry.space_group_name_H-M   'P 1'
#
loop_
_entity.id
_entity.type
_entity.pdbx_description
1 polymer ?
#
loop_
_entity_poly.entity_id
_entity_poly.type
_entity_poly.pdbx_seq_one_letter_code
_entity_poly.pdbx_strand_id
1 'polypeptide(L)'
;LFFYASFSFNVLNFIWHGFHYPNSLPCRQSFIYIFLMLFICFRAYAHLDETPKKYVAIAFWGSICFVLLAEKLVTQEHFHFIVYYVAIIFLAAYAGLIYIYKGGRRALAGFLALALVSMEAAINTTVTSVTTTSRESYTADNEEVRILKDSLEPASDFYRVEKKTRKTKND
;
A
#
# COMPACT_ATOMS: atom_id res chain seq x y z
N LEU A 1 1.34 -14.51 11.74
CA LEU A 1 1.40 -15.79 11.00
C LEU A 1 0.05 -16.15 10.36
N PHE A 2 -1.07 -16.15 11.11
CA PHE A 2 -2.39 -16.51 10.58
C PHE A 2 -2.80 -15.71 9.33
N PHE A 3 -2.68 -14.38 9.37
CA PHE A 3 -3.01 -13.54 8.20
C PHE A 3 -2.06 -13.75 7.02
N TYR A 4 -0.77 -13.96 7.26
CA TYR A 4 0.17 -14.31 6.18
C TYR A 4 -0.21 -15.63 5.51
N ALA A 5 -0.54 -16.65 6.30
CA ALA A 5 -1.07 -17.91 5.77
C ALA A 5 -2.37 -17.68 4.98
N SER A 6 -3.28 -16.85 5.52
CA SER A 6 -4.54 -16.51 4.86
C SER A 6 -4.38 -15.80 3.51
N PHE A 7 -3.34 -14.98 3.36
CA PHE A 7 -3.03 -14.31 2.09
C PHE A 7 -2.31 -15.24 1.09
N SER A 8 -1.58 -16.24 1.59
CA SER A 8 -0.76 -17.13 0.77
C SER A 8 -1.49 -18.38 0.30
N PHE A 9 -2.49 -18.87 1.06
CA PHE A 9 -3.22 -20.08 0.74
C PHE A 9 -4.57 -19.78 0.09
N ASN A 10 -4.75 -20.27 -1.13
CA ASN A 10 -5.99 -20.11 -1.91
C ASN A 10 -7.23 -20.60 -1.18
N VAL A 11 -7.13 -21.68 -0.39
CA VAL A 11 -8.25 -22.24 0.38
C VAL A 11 -8.74 -21.25 1.44
N LEU A 12 -7.81 -20.61 2.18
CA LEU A 12 -8.18 -19.60 3.18
C LEU A 12 -8.74 -18.34 2.52
N ASN A 13 -8.18 -17.93 1.40
CA ASN A 13 -8.71 -16.83 0.61
C ASN A 13 -10.15 -17.09 0.12
N PHE A 14 -10.43 -18.32 -0.34
CA PHE A 14 -11.78 -18.77 -0.72
C PHE A 14 -12.78 -18.70 0.45
N ILE A 15 -12.37 -19.16 1.64
CA ILE A 15 -13.21 -19.12 2.86
C ILE A 15 -13.52 -17.67 3.23
N TRP A 16 -12.52 -16.78 3.23
CA TRP A 16 -12.69 -15.36 3.55
C TRP A 16 -13.60 -14.60 2.58
N HIS A 17 -13.73 -15.09 1.34
CA HIS A 17 -14.62 -14.51 0.33
C HIS A 17 -16.00 -15.18 0.29
N GLY A 18 -16.42 -15.83 1.38
CA GLY A 18 -17.72 -16.49 1.47
C GLY A 18 -17.87 -17.66 0.52
N PHE A 19 -16.83 -18.48 0.42
CA PHE A 19 -16.76 -19.66 -0.46
C PHE A 19 -16.88 -19.33 -1.95
N HIS A 20 -16.35 -18.16 -2.34
CA HIS A 20 -16.26 -17.73 -3.72
C HIS A 20 -14.85 -17.26 -4.06
N TYR A 21 -14.37 -17.53 -5.27
CA TYR A 21 -13.07 -16.99 -5.70
C TYR A 21 -13.22 -15.51 -6.10
N PRO A 22 -12.39 -14.61 -5.53
CA PRO A 22 -12.48 -13.21 -5.87
C PRO A 22 -12.03 -12.97 -7.31
N ASN A 23 -12.92 -12.41 -8.13
CA ASN A 23 -12.55 -11.89 -9.44
C ASN A 23 -11.94 -10.49 -9.25
N SER A 24 -10.70 -10.30 -9.67
CA SER A 24 -9.98 -9.02 -9.76
C SER A 24 -9.53 -8.31 -8.46
N LEU A 25 -9.95 -8.71 -7.27
CA LEU A 25 -9.54 -8.08 -6.01
C LEU A 25 -9.13 -9.15 -4.98
N PRO A 26 -7.90 -9.64 -5.02
CA PRO A 26 -7.40 -10.58 -4.02
C PRO A 26 -7.27 -9.91 -2.65
N CYS A 27 -7.31 -10.71 -1.59
CA CYS A 27 -7.01 -10.28 -0.22
C CYS A 27 -7.93 -9.17 0.33
N ARG A 28 -9.24 -9.21 0.04
CA ARG A 28 -10.21 -8.22 0.56
C ARG A 28 -10.22 -8.14 2.09
N GLN A 29 -9.89 -9.23 2.80
CA GLN A 29 -9.78 -9.30 4.26
C GLN A 29 -8.58 -8.51 4.82
N SER A 30 -7.73 -7.91 3.98
CA SER A 30 -6.55 -7.14 4.41
C SER A 30 -6.90 -5.99 5.37
N PHE A 31 -8.11 -5.42 5.30
CA PHE A 31 -8.55 -4.37 6.22
C PHE A 31 -8.58 -4.84 7.69
N ILE A 32 -8.91 -6.11 7.95
CA ILE A 32 -8.88 -6.70 9.29
C ILE A 32 -7.43 -6.78 9.79
N TYR A 33 -6.52 -7.18 8.91
CA TYR A 33 -5.09 -7.20 9.23
C TYR A 33 -4.55 -5.81 9.53
N ILE A 34 -4.91 -4.80 8.72
CA ILE A 34 -4.53 -3.41 8.93
C ILE A 34 -5.05 -2.91 10.28
N PHE A 35 -6.33 -3.17 10.59
CA PHE A 35 -6.91 -2.81 11.88
C PHE A 35 -6.15 -3.45 13.05
N LEU A 36 -5.83 -4.74 12.97
CA LEU A 36 -5.05 -5.44 13.98
C LEU A 36 -3.66 -4.81 14.15
N MET A 37 -2.97 -4.48 13.05
CA MET A 37 -1.66 -3.81 13.09
C MET A 37 -1.77 -2.44 13.77
N LEU A 38 -2.75 -1.63 13.41
CA LEU A 38 -2.98 -0.33 14.05
C LEU A 38 -3.28 -0.47 15.55
N PHE A 39 -4.08 -1.46 15.93
CA PHE A 39 -4.35 -1.76 17.34
C PHE A 39 -3.08 -2.14 18.12
N ILE A 40 -2.24 -3.01 17.53
CA ILE A 40 -0.96 -3.40 18.14
C ILE A 40 -0.03 -2.18 18.26
N CYS A 41 0.06 -1.33 17.23
CA CYS A 41 0.84 -0.10 17.26
C CYS A 41 0.34 0.86 18.35
N PHE A 42 -0.97 1.04 18.48
CA PHE A 42 -1.56 1.86 19.54
C PHE A 42 -1.23 1.30 20.95
N ARG A 43 -1.35 0.00 21.15
CA ARG A 43 -0.98 -0.65 22.41
C ARG A 43 0.50 -0.47 22.72
N ALA A 44 1.38 -0.65 21.74
CA ALA A 44 2.81 -0.44 21.90
C ALA A 44 3.13 1.02 22.26
N TYR A 45 2.47 1.98 21.61
CA TYR A 45 2.59 3.40 21.92
C TYR A 45 2.11 3.73 23.35
N ALA A 46 0.95 3.20 23.77
CA ALA A 46 0.40 3.42 25.11
C ALA A 46 1.34 2.93 26.23
N HIS A 47 2.12 1.88 25.97
CA HIS A 47 3.09 1.34 26.93
C HIS A 47 4.55 1.75 26.65
N LEU A 48 4.75 2.74 25.79
CA LEU A 48 6.08 3.15 25.37
C LEU A 48 6.92 3.69 26.53
N ASP A 49 6.31 4.39 27.49
CA ASP A 49 7.00 4.93 28.67
C ASP A 49 7.59 3.82 29.54
N GLU A 50 6.88 2.72 29.71
CA GLU A 50 7.28 1.57 30.53
C GLU A 50 8.31 0.68 29.83
N THR A 51 8.39 0.75 28.50
CA THR A 51 9.25 -0.12 27.70
C THR A 51 10.72 0.29 27.80
N PRO A 52 11.64 -0.55 28.27
CA PRO A 52 13.08 -0.25 28.32
C PRO A 52 13.67 0.01 26.92
N LYS A 53 14.63 0.94 26.83
CA LYS A 53 15.31 1.28 25.55
C LYS A 53 15.91 0.06 24.84
N LYS A 54 16.32 -0.96 25.57
CA LYS A 54 16.85 -2.22 25.00
C LYS A 54 15.87 -2.93 24.08
N TYR A 55 14.55 -2.89 24.40
CA TYR A 55 13.54 -3.52 23.55
C TYR A 55 13.28 -2.73 22.27
N VAL A 56 13.43 -1.39 22.33
CA VAL A 56 13.39 -0.55 21.12
C VAL A 56 14.56 -0.91 20.18
N ALA A 57 15.76 -1.10 20.74
CA ALA A 57 16.92 -1.52 19.96
C ALA A 57 16.73 -2.94 19.36
N ILE A 58 16.20 -3.88 20.14
CA ILE A 58 15.92 -5.25 19.66
C ILE A 58 14.89 -5.20 18.54
N ALA A 59 13.81 -4.43 18.69
CA ALA A 59 12.77 -4.28 17.67
C ALA A 59 13.34 -3.64 16.39
N PHE A 60 14.16 -2.61 16.52
CA PHE A 60 14.82 -1.96 15.39
C PHE A 60 15.70 -2.94 14.59
N TRP A 61 16.64 -3.62 15.28
CA TRP A 61 17.53 -4.57 14.61
C TRP A 61 16.78 -5.78 14.04
N GLY A 62 15.74 -6.26 14.74
CA GLY A 62 14.85 -7.30 14.23
C GLY A 62 14.13 -6.88 12.96
N SER A 63 13.65 -5.63 12.90
CA SER A 63 13.00 -5.08 11.69
C SER A 63 13.98 -4.92 10.53
N ILE A 64 15.21 -4.46 10.79
CA ILE A 64 16.28 -4.39 9.77
C ILE A 64 16.58 -5.79 9.23
N CYS A 65 16.77 -6.77 10.12
CA CYS A 65 17.00 -8.16 9.70
C CYS A 65 15.84 -8.68 8.84
N PHE A 66 14.60 -8.40 9.21
CA PHE A 66 13.42 -8.79 8.44
C PHE A 66 13.41 -8.15 7.05
N VAL A 67 13.72 -6.85 6.93
CA VAL A 67 13.76 -6.14 5.63
C VAL A 67 14.86 -6.74 4.72
N LEU A 68 16.03 -7.02 5.29
CA LEU A 68 17.14 -7.64 4.54
C LEU A 68 16.82 -9.08 4.10
N LEU A 69 16.13 -9.85 4.95
CA LEU A 69 15.65 -11.18 4.57
C LEU A 69 14.58 -11.10 3.49
N ALA A 70 13.65 -10.15 3.60
CA ALA A 70 12.63 -9.93 2.58
C ALA A 70 13.25 -9.58 1.23
N GLU A 71 14.29 -8.73 1.19
CA GLU A 71 15.01 -8.40 -0.04
C GLU A 71 15.61 -9.64 -0.71
N LYS A 72 16.12 -10.59 0.08
CA LYS A 72 16.69 -11.85 -0.44
C LYS A 72 15.67 -12.89 -0.87
N LEU A 73 14.50 -12.92 -0.21
CA LEU A 73 13.49 -13.95 -0.41
C LEU A 73 12.42 -13.55 -1.46
N VAL A 74 12.19 -12.24 -1.65
CA VAL A 74 11.19 -11.75 -2.59
C VAL A 74 11.84 -11.53 -3.95
N THR A 75 11.57 -12.42 -4.88
CA THR A 75 12.11 -12.40 -6.26
C THR A 75 11.16 -11.77 -7.27
N GLN A 76 10.17 -11.00 -6.83
CA GLN A 76 9.21 -10.37 -7.74
C GLN A 76 9.82 -9.16 -8.46
N GLU A 77 9.74 -9.14 -9.78
CA GLU A 77 10.29 -8.09 -10.67
C GLU A 77 9.74 -6.67 -10.39
N HIS A 78 8.60 -6.56 -9.71
CA HIS A 78 7.96 -5.28 -9.39
C HIS A 78 8.49 -4.61 -8.12
N PHE A 79 9.31 -5.30 -7.31
CA PHE A 79 9.92 -4.72 -6.11
C PHE A 79 11.29 -4.13 -6.43
N HIS A 80 11.31 -2.83 -6.72
CA HIS A 80 12.56 -2.12 -6.91
C HIS A 80 13.40 -2.10 -5.62
N PHE A 81 14.68 -2.29 -5.75
CA PHE A 81 15.64 -2.31 -4.64
C PHE A 81 15.57 -1.06 -3.75
N ILE A 82 15.21 0.09 -4.33
CA ILE A 82 15.03 1.35 -3.60
C ILE A 82 13.99 1.28 -2.47
N VAL A 83 12.96 0.42 -2.59
CA VAL A 83 11.91 0.26 -1.58
C VAL A 83 12.50 -0.22 -0.25
N TYR A 84 13.46 -1.13 -0.28
CA TYR A 84 14.11 -1.66 0.93
C TYR A 84 14.96 -0.59 1.62
N TYR A 85 15.68 0.23 0.86
CA TYR A 85 16.45 1.36 1.42
C TYR A 85 15.55 2.41 2.04
N VAL A 86 14.48 2.78 1.38
CA VAL A 86 13.51 3.74 1.90
C VAL A 86 12.89 3.20 3.20
N ALA A 87 12.53 1.92 3.24
CA ALA A 87 12.01 1.29 4.46
C ALA A 87 13.03 1.35 5.62
N ILE A 88 14.31 1.09 5.36
CA ILE A 88 15.38 1.18 6.37
C ILE A 88 15.54 2.60 6.89
N ILE A 89 15.49 3.60 6.00
CA ILE A 89 15.56 5.02 6.38
C ILE A 89 14.39 5.40 7.31
N PHE A 90 13.16 5.01 6.96
CA PHE A 90 11.99 5.25 7.82
C PHE A 90 12.10 4.52 9.16
N LEU A 91 12.55 3.27 9.18
CA LEU A 91 12.79 2.52 10.43
C LEU A 91 13.80 3.24 11.33
N ALA A 92 14.89 3.75 10.76
CA ALA A 92 15.88 4.51 11.52
C ALA A 92 15.30 5.84 12.05
N ALA A 93 14.50 6.54 11.24
CA ALA A 93 13.83 7.76 11.66
C ALA A 93 12.83 7.52 12.79
N TYR A 94 12.00 6.48 12.71
CA TYR A 94 11.05 6.11 13.78
C TYR A 94 11.77 5.67 15.06
N ALA A 95 12.84 4.90 14.95
CA ALA A 95 13.66 4.55 16.11
C ALA A 95 14.25 5.79 16.78
N GLY A 96 14.78 6.73 16.00
CA GLY A 96 15.27 8.04 16.49
C GLY A 96 14.19 8.83 17.22
N LEU A 97 12.97 8.89 16.66
CA LEU A 97 11.82 9.54 17.32
C LEU A 97 11.49 8.92 18.69
N ILE A 98 11.51 7.60 18.78
CA ILE A 98 11.28 6.89 20.05
C ILE A 98 12.38 7.26 21.07
N TYR A 99 13.62 7.37 20.64
CA TYR A 99 14.71 7.79 21.52
C TYR A 99 14.57 9.25 21.98
N ILE A 100 14.14 10.17 21.11
CA ILE A 100 13.83 11.57 21.44
C ILE A 100 12.70 11.63 22.46
N TYR A 101 11.62 10.87 22.25
CA TYR A 101 10.49 10.75 23.16
C TYR A 101 10.95 10.29 24.55
N LYS A 102 11.72 9.20 24.62
CA LYS A 102 12.29 8.66 25.86
C LYS A 102 13.38 9.55 26.51
N GLY A 103 13.90 10.51 25.78
CA GLY A 103 14.78 11.57 26.28
C GLY A 103 14.03 12.73 26.95
N GLY A 104 12.70 12.63 27.09
CA GLY A 104 11.86 13.63 27.75
C GLY A 104 11.34 14.74 26.83
N ARG A 105 11.71 14.76 25.53
CA ARG A 105 11.27 15.76 24.55
C ARG A 105 9.98 15.30 23.83
N ARG A 106 8.92 15.02 24.59
CA ARG A 106 7.68 14.41 24.09
C ARG A 106 6.98 15.25 23.04
N ALA A 107 6.85 16.57 23.27
CA ALA A 107 6.19 17.48 22.32
C ALA A 107 6.94 17.53 20.99
N LEU A 108 8.28 17.65 21.02
CA LEU A 108 9.10 17.62 19.83
C LEU A 108 8.97 16.28 19.09
N ALA A 109 9.03 15.15 19.80
CA ALA A 109 8.87 13.83 19.21
C ALA A 109 7.49 13.67 18.55
N GLY A 110 6.41 14.18 19.17
CA GLY A 110 5.06 14.16 18.59
C GLY A 110 4.95 14.98 17.31
N PHE A 111 5.50 16.21 17.29
CA PHE A 111 5.51 17.03 16.09
C PHE A 111 6.30 16.38 14.94
N LEU A 112 7.50 15.89 15.24
CA LEU A 112 8.34 15.22 14.25
C LEU A 112 7.70 13.90 13.76
N ALA A 113 7.00 13.17 14.64
CA ALA A 113 6.27 11.96 14.25
C ALA A 113 5.14 12.29 13.27
N LEU A 114 4.36 13.35 13.52
CA LEU A 114 3.31 13.79 12.60
C LEU A 114 3.88 14.17 11.24
N ALA A 115 4.98 14.92 11.22
CA ALA A 115 5.65 15.30 9.98
C ALA A 115 6.18 14.07 9.22
N LEU A 116 6.80 13.13 9.91
CA LEU A 116 7.35 11.91 9.31
C LEU A 116 6.26 11.02 8.73
N VAL A 117 5.16 10.78 9.46
CA VAL A 117 4.01 9.99 8.99
C VAL A 117 3.35 10.67 7.78
N SER A 118 3.20 12.00 7.80
CA SER A 118 2.64 12.75 6.67
C SER A 118 3.51 12.63 5.42
N MET A 119 4.83 12.69 5.59
CA MET A 119 5.79 12.53 4.50
C MET A 119 5.76 11.10 3.94
N GLU A 120 5.75 10.09 4.82
CA GLU A 120 5.64 8.67 4.41
C GLU A 120 4.34 8.42 3.65
N ALA A 121 3.21 8.92 4.15
CA ALA A 121 1.92 8.80 3.48
C ALA A 121 1.91 9.48 2.11
N ALA A 122 2.50 10.66 1.98
CA ALA A 122 2.62 11.38 0.71
C ALA A 122 3.47 10.60 -0.29
N ILE A 123 4.64 10.10 0.11
CA ILE A 123 5.52 9.29 -0.74
C ILE A 123 4.80 8.01 -1.17
N ASN A 124 4.20 7.28 -0.22
CA ASN A 124 3.50 6.04 -0.52
C ASN A 124 2.33 6.26 -1.48
N THR A 125 1.52 7.30 -1.25
CA THR A 125 0.40 7.65 -2.14
C THR A 125 0.90 8.00 -3.54
N THR A 126 1.98 8.77 -3.64
CA THR A 126 2.56 9.16 -4.94
C THR A 126 3.06 7.95 -5.72
N VAL A 127 3.75 7.03 -5.04
CA VAL A 127 4.33 5.84 -5.70
C VAL A 127 3.28 4.78 -6.04
N THR A 128 2.27 4.59 -5.17
CA THR A 128 1.32 3.47 -5.33
C THR A 128 0.01 3.87 -6.00
N SER A 129 -0.46 5.09 -5.82
CA SER A 129 -1.81 5.50 -6.23
C SER A 129 -1.83 6.47 -7.41
N VAL A 130 -0.73 7.20 -7.64
CA VAL A 130 -0.63 8.20 -8.72
C VAL A 130 0.11 7.59 -9.92
N THR A 131 -0.33 6.45 -10.40
CA THR A 131 0.07 5.97 -11.73
C THR A 131 -0.76 6.74 -12.76
N THR A 132 -0.15 7.67 -13.45
CA THR A 132 -0.80 8.44 -14.51
C THR A 132 -0.43 7.88 -15.86
N THR A 133 -1.43 7.60 -16.69
CA THR A 133 -1.24 7.38 -18.12
C THR A 133 -1.10 8.75 -18.80
N SER A 134 -0.25 8.88 -19.80
CA SER A 134 -0.15 10.13 -20.55
C SER A 134 -1.52 10.48 -21.15
N ARG A 135 -1.88 11.78 -21.13
CA ARG A 135 -3.15 12.23 -21.70
C ARG A 135 -3.28 11.82 -23.17
N GLU A 136 -2.19 11.86 -23.90
CA GLU A 136 -2.11 11.49 -25.31
C GLU A 136 -2.49 10.01 -25.52
N SER A 137 -1.88 9.10 -24.75
CA SER A 137 -2.22 7.68 -24.80
C SER A 137 -3.66 7.40 -24.37
N TYR A 138 -4.15 8.11 -23.35
CA TYR A 138 -5.52 7.94 -22.86
C TYR A 138 -6.58 8.40 -23.88
N THR A 139 -6.30 9.47 -24.63
CA THR A 139 -7.22 10.06 -25.61
C THR A 139 -6.99 9.60 -27.05
N ALA A 140 -5.99 8.76 -27.32
CA ALA A 140 -5.58 8.36 -28.67
C ALA A 140 -6.74 7.85 -29.55
N ASP A 141 -7.66 7.06 -28.97
CA ASP A 141 -8.78 6.48 -29.73
C ASP A 141 -10.06 7.35 -29.71
N ASN A 142 -10.03 8.51 -29.06
CA ASN A 142 -11.24 9.32 -28.90
C ASN A 142 -11.77 9.84 -30.26
N GLU A 143 -10.88 10.15 -31.18
CA GLU A 143 -11.26 10.62 -32.51
C GLU A 143 -11.92 9.51 -33.34
N GLU A 144 -11.37 8.30 -33.30
CA GLU A 144 -11.95 7.13 -33.96
C GLU A 144 -13.33 6.79 -33.39
N VAL A 145 -13.46 6.84 -32.06
CA VAL A 145 -14.77 6.63 -31.40
C VAL A 145 -15.78 7.71 -31.79
N ARG A 146 -15.33 8.97 -31.95
CA ARG A 146 -16.17 10.09 -32.38
C ARG A 146 -16.64 9.87 -33.80
N ILE A 147 -15.77 9.54 -34.75
CA ILE A 147 -16.11 9.26 -36.14
C ILE A 147 -17.13 8.10 -36.25
N LEU A 148 -16.89 7.02 -35.46
CA LEU A 148 -17.82 5.91 -35.40
C LEU A 148 -19.19 6.34 -34.85
N LYS A 149 -19.23 7.14 -33.78
CA LYS A 149 -20.45 7.67 -33.22
C LYS A 149 -21.20 8.53 -34.23
N ASP A 150 -20.51 9.46 -34.88
CA ASP A 150 -21.09 10.38 -35.85
C ASP A 150 -21.62 9.62 -37.10
N SER A 151 -21.02 8.49 -37.47
CA SER A 151 -21.49 7.61 -38.54
C SER A 151 -22.77 6.84 -38.19
N LEU A 152 -23.07 6.71 -36.91
CA LEU A 152 -24.28 6.05 -36.40
C LEU A 152 -25.43 7.02 -36.16
N GLU A 153 -25.22 8.33 -36.21
CA GLU A 153 -26.25 9.34 -36.21
C GLU A 153 -26.68 9.62 -37.69
N PRO A 154 -27.93 9.48 -38.11
CA PRO A 154 -29.13 9.63 -37.31
C PRO A 154 -30.01 8.37 -37.31
N ALA A 155 -29.81 7.45 -36.43
CA ALA A 155 -30.81 6.42 -36.24
C ALA A 155 -31.95 6.98 -35.37
N SER A 156 -33.16 6.92 -35.84
CA SER A 156 -34.37 7.29 -35.10
C SER A 156 -34.69 6.36 -33.94
N ASP A 157 -33.96 5.27 -33.83
CA ASP A 157 -34.17 4.23 -32.83
C ASP A 157 -33.12 4.30 -31.71
N PHE A 158 -33.53 3.92 -30.49
CA PHE A 158 -32.65 3.81 -29.34
C PHE A 158 -31.63 2.69 -29.58
N TYR A 159 -30.34 3.03 -29.57
CA TYR A 159 -29.25 2.07 -29.66
C TYR A 159 -28.22 2.26 -28.54
N ARG A 160 -27.57 1.16 -28.14
CA ARG A 160 -26.48 1.14 -27.16
C ARG A 160 -25.20 0.80 -27.87
N VAL A 161 -24.20 1.65 -27.67
CA VAL A 161 -22.84 1.39 -28.14
C VAL A 161 -21.97 0.95 -26.97
N GLU A 162 -21.26 -0.15 -27.14
CA GLU A 162 -20.33 -0.67 -26.12
C GLU A 162 -18.95 -0.86 -26.74
N LYS A 163 -17.92 -0.24 -26.12
CA LYS A 163 -16.53 -0.49 -26.46
C LYS A 163 -16.08 -1.78 -25.78
N LYS A 164 -15.71 -2.80 -26.56
CA LYS A 164 -15.23 -4.10 -26.03
C LYS A 164 -13.86 -4.02 -25.38
N THR A 165 -12.98 -3.13 -25.86
CA THR A 165 -11.64 -2.93 -25.30
C THR A 165 -11.70 -1.89 -24.21
N ARG A 166 -11.34 -2.27 -22.99
CA ARG A 166 -11.22 -1.35 -21.85
C ARG A 166 -9.77 -0.93 -21.73
N LYS A 167 -9.52 0.37 -21.67
CA LYS A 167 -8.23 0.87 -21.21
C LYS A 167 -8.21 0.77 -19.68
N THR A 168 -7.31 -0.02 -19.16
CA THR A 168 -7.05 -0.08 -17.73
C THR A 168 -5.97 0.93 -17.37
N LYS A 169 -5.88 1.29 -16.09
CA LYS A 169 -4.89 2.26 -15.60
C LYS A 169 -3.43 1.81 -15.87
N ASN A 170 -3.23 0.55 -16.23
CA ASN A 170 -1.92 -0.08 -16.41
C ASN A 170 -1.61 -0.45 -17.88
N ASP A 171 -2.44 -0.01 -18.84
CA ASP A 171 -2.21 -0.22 -20.29
C ASP A 171 -1.50 0.96 -20.91
#